data_251a89713950f77399992a788aef72b9
#
_entry.id   251a89713950f77399992a788aef72b9
#
_cell.length_a   1.000
_cell.length_b   1.000
_cell.length_c   1.000
_cell.angle_alpha   90.00
_cell.angle_beta   90.00
_cell.angle_gamma   90.00
#
_symmetry.space_group_name_H-M   'P 1'
#
loop_
_entity.id
_entity.type
_entity.pdbx_description
1 polymer ?
#
loop_
_entity_poly.entity_id
_entity_poly.type
_entity_poly.pdbx_seq_one_letter_code
_entity_poly.pdbx_strand_id
1 'polypeptide(L)'
;MTPSIWRPSRVGAPGTKELSIHNYEELAALHAIARILAHPQEFREQLEQALQEMSDRLGMQRGMISLVDRETGAVWLDVAHGVDIQGMDVTYKPGEGITGTVAQTGRPMACANLGQEAHFLDRTGARRNLNRAELSFLCVPIIYDGRVVGVLSADKVARQVENLDSELALLASVAELLAKAVHSRAVEEDNRRLRQIVGRSRTPSSDIIGHSSVMQDVFGLVAQVADSNTTVLIHGETGTGKELIARAIHQKSPRLKGPLVQVNCAAIPDTLIESELFGHERGAFTGALHQRRGRFEEAHGGTIFLDEVGELSAAAQVKLLRVLQEKQFQPLGSTRVVKVDVRIIAATNRVLEQDLATGRFRADLFYRLNVFPIYLPPLRDRGSDILLLADHFVLKYAREMGKPTMKISPAVSDILLAYHWPGNVRELENCIERAVLLATKDTIETIHLPPSLQSLARTDERKEQGKLNSVVEAQERALILGALKETGGNQTRAAKLLGTTKRIIQYRIHKLGIDARQFHSKKSDAPRLVPGDT
;
A
#
# COMPACT_ATOMS: atom_id res chain seq x y z
N MET A 1 34.10 -24.00 24.01
CA MET A 1 32.96 -24.94 24.12
C MET A 1 31.90 -24.44 23.16
N THR A 2 31.63 -25.18 22.11
CA THR A 2 30.65 -24.86 21.08
C THR A 2 29.24 -25.05 21.63
N PRO A 3 28.28 -24.12 21.38
CA PRO A 3 26.90 -24.29 21.80
C PRO A 3 26.29 -25.53 21.11
N SER A 4 25.57 -26.37 21.87
CA SER A 4 24.96 -27.60 21.36
C SER A 4 23.87 -27.26 20.33
N ILE A 5 24.13 -27.65 19.08
CA ILE A 5 23.22 -27.51 17.94
C ILE A 5 22.19 -28.64 18.05
N TRP A 6 20.92 -28.30 18.18
CA TRP A 6 19.79 -29.23 18.23
C TRP A 6 19.68 -30.09 16.97
N ARG A 7 19.55 -31.45 17.16
CA ARG A 7 19.13 -32.42 16.14
C ARG A 7 17.99 -33.25 16.74
N PRO A 8 16.87 -33.48 16.01
CA PRO A 8 15.77 -34.29 16.54
C PRO A 8 16.20 -35.74 16.76
N SER A 9 16.11 -36.22 18.00
CA SER A 9 16.30 -37.61 18.37
C SER A 9 14.99 -38.39 18.30
N ARG A 10 15.04 -39.64 17.84
CA ARG A 10 13.90 -40.57 17.74
C ARG A 10 13.35 -40.90 19.14
N VAL A 11 12.03 -40.74 19.28
CA VAL A 11 11.28 -40.93 20.52
C VAL A 11 11.18 -42.41 20.89
N GLY A 12 11.57 -42.76 22.13
CA GLY A 12 11.25 -44.01 22.80
C GLY A 12 10.05 -43.74 23.76
N ALA A 13 9.11 -44.67 23.85
CA ALA A 13 7.84 -44.52 24.56
C ALA A 13 7.97 -44.48 26.08
N PRO A 14 7.24 -43.60 26.80
CA PRO A 14 7.13 -43.60 28.28
C PRO A 14 5.72 -43.89 28.81
N GLY A 15 5.63 -44.13 30.13
CA GLY A 15 4.46 -44.64 30.83
C GLY A 15 3.24 -43.66 30.94
N THR A 16 2.09 -44.24 30.96
CA THR A 16 0.82 -43.77 30.45
C THR A 16 -0.12 -43.01 31.43
N LYS A 17 0.28 -42.38 32.51
CA LYS A 17 -0.70 -41.73 33.42
C LYS A 17 -0.45 -40.26 33.83
N GLU A 18 0.77 -39.79 33.86
CA GLU A 18 1.05 -38.36 34.13
C GLU A 18 1.11 -37.51 32.84
N LEU A 19 1.39 -38.10 31.70
CA LEU A 19 1.37 -37.52 30.38
C LEU A 19 0.00 -36.92 29.95
N SER A 20 -1.10 -37.32 30.55
CA SER A 20 -2.44 -36.89 30.10
C SER A 20 -2.91 -35.52 30.60
N ILE A 21 -2.44 -35.07 31.73
CA ILE A 21 -2.87 -33.78 32.33
C ILE A 21 -2.03 -32.63 31.78
N HIS A 22 -0.71 -32.81 31.65
CA HIS A 22 0.21 -31.81 31.09
C HIS A 22 -0.11 -31.52 29.64
N ASN A 23 -0.31 -32.55 28.83
CA ASN A 23 -0.75 -32.41 27.44
C ASN A 23 -2.12 -31.72 27.27
N TYR A 24 -3.01 -31.83 28.28
CA TYR A 24 -4.30 -31.17 28.21
C TYR A 24 -4.17 -29.65 28.45
N GLU A 25 -3.32 -29.22 29.40
CA GLU A 25 -3.09 -27.80 29.71
C GLU A 25 -2.36 -27.11 28.53
N GLU A 26 -1.39 -27.77 27.90
CA GLU A 26 -0.71 -27.29 26.71
C GLU A 26 -1.69 -27.09 25.54
N LEU A 27 -2.53 -28.09 25.27
CA LEU A 27 -3.55 -28.00 24.22
C LEU A 27 -4.60 -26.92 24.49
N ALA A 28 -5.00 -26.80 25.77
CA ALA A 28 -5.95 -25.76 26.20
C ALA A 28 -5.35 -24.35 26.04
N ALA A 29 -4.06 -24.17 26.32
CA ALA A 29 -3.34 -22.93 26.10
C ALA A 29 -3.25 -22.56 24.62
N LEU A 30 -2.84 -23.48 23.75
CA LEU A 30 -2.78 -23.28 22.30
C LEU A 30 -4.16 -22.93 21.72
N HIS A 31 -5.23 -23.60 22.18
CA HIS A 31 -6.59 -23.31 21.77
C HIS A 31 -7.05 -21.92 22.24
N ALA A 32 -6.71 -21.50 23.49
CA ALA A 32 -7.03 -20.17 24.01
C ALA A 32 -6.33 -19.07 23.18
N ILE A 33 -5.04 -19.25 22.88
CA ILE A 33 -4.26 -18.34 22.05
C ILE A 33 -4.86 -18.26 20.63
N ALA A 34 -5.19 -19.40 20.01
CA ALA A 34 -5.84 -19.41 18.69
C ALA A 34 -7.18 -18.66 18.69
N ARG A 35 -7.98 -18.77 19.76
CA ARG A 35 -9.23 -18.00 19.92
C ARG A 35 -8.98 -16.50 20.02
N ILE A 36 -7.99 -16.06 20.79
CA ILE A 36 -7.61 -14.65 20.92
C ILE A 36 -7.28 -14.09 19.54
N LEU A 37 -6.47 -14.80 18.75
CA LEU A 37 -6.06 -14.39 17.41
C LEU A 37 -7.19 -14.41 16.37
N ALA A 38 -8.28 -15.13 16.64
CA ALA A 38 -9.46 -15.17 15.76
C ALA A 38 -10.45 -14.01 16.00
N HIS A 39 -10.36 -13.29 17.12
CA HIS A 39 -11.22 -12.15 17.42
C HIS A 39 -10.73 -10.87 16.73
N PRO A 40 -11.62 -10.00 16.20
CA PRO A 40 -11.25 -8.74 15.60
C PRO A 40 -10.87 -7.71 16.66
N GLN A 41 -9.59 -7.66 17.02
CA GLN A 41 -8.98 -6.71 17.96
C GLN A 41 -7.71 -6.12 17.32
N GLU A 42 -7.13 -5.07 17.95
CA GLU A 42 -5.82 -4.59 17.51
C GLU A 42 -4.73 -5.67 17.71
N PHE A 43 -3.84 -5.84 16.73
CA PHE A 43 -2.81 -6.88 16.78
C PHE A 43 -1.93 -6.82 18.02
N ARG A 44 -1.69 -5.62 18.55
CA ARG A 44 -0.91 -5.45 19.78
C ARG A 44 -1.63 -6.05 20.99
N GLU A 45 -2.93 -5.78 21.13
CA GLU A 45 -3.75 -6.34 22.21
C GLU A 45 -3.82 -7.87 22.13
N GLN A 46 -3.97 -8.42 20.92
CA GLN A 46 -3.95 -9.87 20.71
C GLN A 46 -2.63 -10.50 21.16
N LEU A 47 -1.50 -9.87 20.84
CA LEU A 47 -0.17 -10.35 21.23
C LEU A 47 0.04 -10.25 22.77
N GLU A 48 -0.40 -9.17 23.41
CA GLU A 48 -0.35 -9.00 24.87
C GLU A 48 -1.18 -10.07 25.58
N GLN A 49 -2.40 -10.32 25.13
CA GLN A 49 -3.28 -11.35 25.69
C GLN A 49 -2.71 -12.76 25.47
N ALA A 50 -2.10 -13.04 24.31
CA ALA A 50 -1.46 -14.32 24.05
C ALA A 50 -0.27 -14.57 24.98
N LEU A 51 0.56 -13.56 25.25
CA LEU A 51 1.67 -13.66 26.21
C LEU A 51 1.16 -13.89 27.64
N GLN A 52 0.02 -13.30 28.01
CA GLN A 52 -0.61 -13.53 29.29
C GLN A 52 -1.10 -14.97 29.42
N GLU A 53 -1.79 -15.53 28.42
CA GLU A 53 -2.23 -16.94 28.42
C GLU A 53 -1.03 -17.91 28.52
N MET A 54 0.10 -17.58 27.88
CA MET A 54 1.35 -18.34 28.02
C MET A 54 1.86 -18.32 29.46
N SER A 55 1.82 -17.16 30.12
CA SER A 55 2.24 -17.03 31.51
C SER A 55 1.32 -17.83 32.46
N ASP A 56 0.01 -17.69 32.30
CA ASP A 56 -0.99 -18.24 33.20
C ASP A 56 -1.13 -19.76 33.10
N ARG A 57 -1.07 -20.31 31.87
CA ARG A 57 -1.29 -21.75 31.62
C ARG A 57 -0.03 -22.58 31.44
N LEU A 58 1.03 -21.98 30.82
CA LEU A 58 2.25 -22.71 30.53
C LEU A 58 3.38 -22.40 31.54
N GLY A 59 3.16 -21.48 32.49
CA GLY A 59 4.17 -21.01 33.42
C GLY A 59 5.36 -20.31 32.77
N MET A 60 5.18 -19.85 31.51
CA MET A 60 6.17 -19.10 30.75
C MET A 60 6.11 -17.62 31.12
N GLN A 61 6.90 -17.24 32.11
CA GLN A 61 6.93 -15.87 32.65
C GLN A 61 7.72 -14.94 31.72
N ARG A 62 7.45 -13.61 31.85
CA ARG A 62 8.16 -12.56 31.11
C ARG A 62 8.27 -12.85 29.62
N GLY A 63 7.13 -13.23 29.04
CA GLY A 63 7.01 -13.43 27.61
C GLY A 63 7.29 -12.14 26.86
N MET A 64 8.09 -12.19 25.77
CA MET A 64 8.45 -11.05 24.96
C MET A 64 8.37 -11.39 23.47
N ILE A 65 7.77 -10.49 22.69
CA ILE A 65 7.77 -10.54 21.24
C ILE A 65 8.60 -9.38 20.74
N SER A 66 9.64 -9.70 19.97
CA SER A 66 10.48 -8.73 19.30
C SER A 66 10.28 -8.82 17.79
N LEU A 67 10.21 -7.67 17.09
CA LEU A 67 10.06 -7.59 15.66
C LEU A 67 11.42 -7.48 14.98
N VAL A 68 11.53 -7.99 13.74
CA VAL A 68 12.75 -7.94 12.94
C VAL A 68 12.57 -6.91 11.83
N ASP A 69 13.50 -5.96 11.74
CA ASP A 69 13.59 -5.00 10.65
C ASP A 69 13.99 -5.69 9.34
N ARG A 70 13.25 -5.45 8.28
CA ARG A 70 13.42 -6.15 6.99
C ARG A 70 14.67 -5.74 6.23
N GLU A 71 15.15 -4.51 6.44
CA GLU A 71 16.30 -3.95 5.72
C GLU A 71 17.60 -4.16 6.47
N THR A 72 17.58 -3.90 7.78
CA THR A 72 18.79 -3.92 8.61
C THR A 72 19.00 -5.24 9.35
N GLY A 73 17.95 -6.06 9.49
CA GLY A 73 17.95 -7.25 10.33
C GLY A 73 18.00 -6.96 11.83
N ALA A 74 17.90 -5.70 12.25
CA ALA A 74 17.86 -5.31 13.65
C ALA A 74 16.58 -5.82 14.32
N VAL A 75 16.66 -6.16 15.60
CA VAL A 75 15.56 -6.73 16.37
C VAL A 75 15.19 -5.79 17.49
N TRP A 76 13.94 -5.34 17.56
CA TRP A 76 13.47 -4.47 18.67
C TRP A 76 12.29 -5.09 19.40
N LEU A 77 12.22 -4.84 20.69
CA LEU A 77 11.14 -5.32 21.57
C LEU A 77 9.86 -4.50 21.31
N ASP A 78 8.77 -5.16 20.92
CA ASP A 78 7.47 -4.52 20.65
C ASP A 78 6.44 -4.79 21.77
N VAL A 79 6.31 -6.05 22.21
CA VAL A 79 5.32 -6.46 23.20
C VAL A 79 5.99 -7.30 24.28
N ALA A 80 5.64 -7.07 25.54
CA ALA A 80 6.10 -7.88 26.67
C ALA A 80 4.98 -8.05 27.70
N HIS A 81 4.99 -9.20 28.38
CA HIS A 81 4.17 -9.49 29.54
C HIS A 81 5.06 -9.75 30.76
N GLY A 82 4.67 -9.23 31.92
CA GLY A 82 5.46 -9.38 33.15
C GLY A 82 6.74 -8.52 33.21
N VAL A 83 6.88 -7.58 32.28
CA VAL A 83 7.98 -6.59 32.20
C VAL A 83 7.40 -5.25 31.82
N ASP A 84 7.74 -4.20 32.54
CA ASP A 84 7.41 -2.82 32.13
C ASP A 84 8.41 -2.34 31.09
N ILE A 85 7.94 -2.12 29.88
CA ILE A 85 8.74 -1.67 28.73
C ILE A 85 8.41 -0.24 28.29
N GLN A 86 7.57 0.49 29.05
CA GLN A 86 7.20 1.86 28.68
C GLN A 86 8.43 2.79 28.68
N GLY A 87 8.68 3.40 27.51
CA GLY A 87 9.81 4.31 27.31
C GLY A 87 11.18 3.62 27.13
N MET A 88 11.23 2.29 27.01
CA MET A 88 12.46 1.56 26.73
C MET A 88 12.65 1.35 25.23
N ASP A 89 13.81 1.75 24.71
CA ASP A 89 14.25 1.39 23.35
C ASP A 89 15.22 0.19 23.45
N VAL A 90 14.66 -1.02 23.40
CA VAL A 90 15.43 -2.27 23.49
C VAL A 90 15.64 -2.84 22.10
N THR A 91 16.86 -2.70 21.59
CA THR A 91 17.23 -3.15 20.25
C THR A 91 18.45 -4.07 20.31
N TYR A 92 18.47 -5.11 19.48
CA TYR A 92 19.59 -6.05 19.27
C TYR A 92 20.05 -5.99 17.82
N LYS A 93 21.35 -6.06 17.61
CA LYS A 93 21.92 -6.24 16.25
C LYS A 93 21.78 -7.70 15.81
N PRO A 94 21.78 -7.99 14.48
CA PRO A 94 21.86 -9.36 14.00
C PRO A 94 23.02 -10.12 14.64
N GLY A 95 22.73 -11.31 15.20
CA GLY A 95 23.73 -12.13 15.90
C GLY A 95 24.10 -11.68 17.32
N GLU A 96 23.53 -10.60 17.82
CA GLU A 96 23.82 -10.08 19.15
C GLU A 96 22.97 -10.75 20.23
N GLY A 97 23.60 -11.43 21.16
CA GLY A 97 22.94 -12.19 22.23
C GLY A 97 22.13 -13.36 21.69
N ILE A 98 21.28 -13.95 22.55
CA ILE A 98 20.41 -15.06 22.16
C ILE A 98 19.35 -14.56 21.15
N THR A 99 18.68 -13.46 21.45
CA THR A 99 17.58 -12.92 20.62
C THR A 99 18.06 -12.55 19.22
N GLY A 100 19.19 -11.83 19.08
CA GLY A 100 19.74 -11.47 17.77
C GLY A 100 20.27 -12.68 17.00
N THR A 101 20.78 -13.70 17.68
CA THR A 101 21.24 -14.95 17.05
C THR A 101 20.06 -15.76 16.51
N VAL A 102 18.97 -15.89 17.28
CA VAL A 102 17.75 -16.58 16.83
C VAL A 102 17.12 -15.86 15.64
N ALA A 103 17.08 -14.52 15.67
CA ALA A 103 16.57 -13.73 14.54
C ALA A 103 17.40 -13.95 13.26
N GLN A 104 18.72 -13.98 13.38
CA GLN A 104 19.64 -14.13 12.25
C GLN A 104 19.65 -15.54 11.67
N THR A 105 19.66 -16.56 12.57
CA THR A 105 19.83 -17.98 12.15
C THR A 105 18.52 -18.67 11.83
N GLY A 106 17.39 -18.14 12.31
CA GLY A 106 16.08 -18.81 12.24
C GLY A 106 16.04 -20.13 13.04
N ARG A 107 16.96 -20.34 13.99
CA ARG A 107 17.03 -21.56 14.81
C ARG A 107 16.67 -21.27 16.25
N PRO A 108 15.80 -22.08 16.87
CA PRO A 108 15.47 -21.93 18.27
C PRO A 108 16.67 -22.15 19.19
N MET A 109 16.73 -21.45 20.30
CA MET A 109 17.76 -21.58 21.34
C MET A 109 17.13 -21.64 22.73
N ALA A 110 17.67 -22.48 23.60
CA ALA A 110 17.29 -22.58 24.99
C ALA A 110 18.50 -22.56 25.90
N CYS A 111 18.35 -21.95 27.05
CA CYS A 111 19.36 -21.93 28.11
C CYS A 111 18.73 -22.46 29.40
N ALA A 112 19.25 -23.55 29.94
CA ALA A 112 18.75 -24.18 31.15
C ALA A 112 19.00 -23.35 32.42
N ASN A 113 20.09 -22.56 32.43
CA ASN A 113 20.51 -21.77 33.57
C ASN A 113 21.08 -20.43 33.11
N LEU A 114 20.28 -19.37 33.26
CA LEU A 114 20.66 -18.02 32.86
C LEU A 114 21.88 -17.46 33.61
N GLY A 115 22.18 -18.00 34.81
CA GLY A 115 23.34 -17.56 35.59
C GLY A 115 24.68 -17.98 35.00
N GLN A 116 24.69 -19.00 34.10
CA GLN A 116 25.88 -19.54 33.47
C GLN A 116 26.02 -19.15 31.99
N GLU A 117 25.04 -18.44 31.42
CA GLU A 117 25.00 -18.12 30.00
C GLU A 117 25.65 -16.75 29.72
N ALA A 118 26.84 -16.78 29.15
CA ALA A 118 27.61 -15.58 28.84
C ALA A 118 27.03 -14.74 27.69
N HIS A 119 26.25 -15.35 26.79
CA HIS A 119 25.65 -14.68 25.62
C HIS A 119 24.27 -14.06 25.92
N PHE A 120 23.75 -14.23 27.14
CA PHE A 120 22.47 -13.64 27.52
C PHE A 120 22.62 -12.16 27.87
N LEU A 121 21.90 -11.30 27.17
CA LEU A 121 21.87 -9.85 27.37
C LEU A 121 20.54 -9.42 28.02
N ASP A 122 20.58 -9.02 29.29
CA ASP A 122 19.39 -8.49 30.01
C ASP A 122 19.20 -7.00 29.75
N ARG A 123 18.87 -6.64 28.51
CA ARG A 123 18.69 -5.22 28.13
C ARG A 123 17.44 -4.59 28.74
N THR A 124 16.42 -5.37 29.05
CA THR A 124 15.22 -4.89 29.74
C THR A 124 15.48 -4.65 31.22
N GLY A 125 16.56 -5.23 31.78
CA GLY A 125 16.83 -5.20 33.22
C GLY A 125 15.80 -5.94 34.08
N ALA A 126 14.85 -6.65 33.47
CA ALA A 126 13.74 -7.33 34.15
C ALA A 126 14.19 -8.46 35.09
N ARG A 127 15.45 -8.90 34.96
CA ARG A 127 16.03 -10.01 35.72
C ARG A 127 17.10 -9.58 36.73
N ARG A 128 17.27 -8.26 36.94
CA ARG A 128 18.33 -7.73 37.84
C ARG A 128 18.16 -8.17 39.30
N ASN A 129 16.92 -8.28 39.74
CA ASN A 129 16.59 -8.61 41.14
C ASN A 129 16.18 -10.09 41.32
N LEU A 130 16.38 -10.94 40.30
CA LEU A 130 16.01 -12.35 40.32
C LEU A 130 17.26 -13.24 40.42
N ASN A 131 17.08 -14.43 41.02
CA ASN A 131 18.11 -15.45 41.01
C ASN A 131 18.18 -16.11 39.63
N ARG A 132 19.09 -15.64 38.80
CA ARG A 132 19.30 -16.12 37.42
C ARG A 132 19.64 -17.61 37.33
N ALA A 133 20.19 -18.20 38.41
CA ALA A 133 20.49 -19.62 38.44
C ALA A 133 19.24 -20.51 38.52
N GLU A 134 18.10 -19.94 38.91
CA GLU A 134 16.81 -20.62 38.98
C GLU A 134 15.93 -20.39 37.74
N LEU A 135 16.43 -19.71 36.71
CA LEU A 135 15.68 -19.38 35.53
C LEU A 135 16.26 -20.06 34.30
N SER A 136 15.40 -20.68 33.51
CA SER A 136 15.64 -21.11 32.13
C SER A 136 15.10 -20.08 31.18
N PHE A 137 15.77 -19.88 30.04
CA PHE A 137 15.35 -18.96 28.98
C PHE A 137 15.14 -19.70 27.68
N LEU A 138 14.00 -19.47 27.07
CA LEU A 138 13.59 -20.08 25.80
C LEU A 138 13.43 -18.97 24.76
N CYS A 139 13.91 -19.20 23.55
CA CYS A 139 13.87 -18.22 22.47
C CYS A 139 13.69 -18.91 21.13
N VAL A 140 12.62 -18.57 20.42
CA VAL A 140 12.25 -19.19 19.13
C VAL A 140 11.99 -18.14 18.07
N PRO A 141 12.30 -18.41 16.79
CA PRO A 141 11.96 -17.52 15.70
C PRO A 141 10.46 -17.58 15.40
N ILE A 142 9.87 -16.44 15.05
CA ILE A 142 8.53 -16.35 14.48
C ILE A 142 8.70 -16.26 12.97
N ILE A 143 8.27 -17.31 12.26
CA ILE A 143 8.47 -17.43 10.81
C ILE A 143 7.14 -17.27 10.09
N TYR A 144 7.09 -16.34 9.13
CA TYR A 144 5.97 -16.14 8.23
C TYR A 144 6.47 -16.15 6.77
N ASP A 145 5.85 -16.98 5.93
CA ASP A 145 6.23 -17.14 4.51
C ASP A 145 7.73 -17.40 4.31
N GLY A 146 8.30 -18.32 5.13
CA GLY A 146 9.70 -18.72 5.07
C GLY A 146 10.72 -17.69 5.55
N ARG A 147 10.27 -16.58 6.16
CA ARG A 147 11.14 -15.51 6.69
C ARG A 147 10.92 -15.30 8.17
N VAL A 148 11.98 -14.98 8.89
CA VAL A 148 11.87 -14.58 10.30
C VAL A 148 11.31 -13.16 10.36
N VAL A 149 10.10 -13.01 10.90
CA VAL A 149 9.41 -11.71 11.09
C VAL A 149 9.51 -11.20 12.51
N GLY A 150 9.87 -12.07 13.44
CA GLY A 150 10.03 -11.72 14.85
C GLY A 150 10.69 -12.85 15.62
N VAL A 151 10.81 -12.62 16.92
CA VAL A 151 11.36 -13.59 17.88
C VAL A 151 10.45 -13.62 19.11
N LEU A 152 10.05 -14.81 19.54
CA LEU A 152 9.32 -15.04 20.79
C LEU A 152 10.29 -15.60 21.83
N SER A 153 10.33 -14.99 23.00
CA SER A 153 11.13 -15.46 24.12
C SER A 153 10.33 -15.46 25.43
N ALA A 154 10.67 -16.38 26.32
CA ALA A 154 10.07 -16.45 27.63
C ALA A 154 11.04 -17.04 28.66
N ASP A 155 10.82 -16.72 29.94
CA ASP A 155 11.50 -17.35 31.06
C ASP A 155 10.60 -18.43 31.66
N LYS A 156 11.22 -19.48 32.18
CA LYS A 156 10.58 -20.51 33.00
C LYS A 156 11.42 -20.80 34.22
N VAL A 157 10.80 -21.17 35.32
CA VAL A 157 11.54 -21.57 36.52
C VAL A 157 12.25 -22.89 36.23
N ALA A 158 13.57 -22.96 36.41
CA ALA A 158 14.38 -24.11 36.02
C ALA A 158 13.95 -25.45 36.65
N ARG A 159 13.42 -25.42 37.89
CA ARG A 159 12.88 -26.61 38.58
C ARG A 159 11.59 -27.16 37.94
N GLN A 160 10.92 -26.39 37.09
CA GLN A 160 9.68 -26.75 36.40
C GLN A 160 9.94 -27.24 34.98
N VAL A 161 11.18 -27.21 34.55
CA VAL A 161 11.57 -27.65 33.21
C VAL A 161 12.03 -29.10 33.28
N GLU A 162 11.16 -30.04 32.89
CA GLU A 162 11.49 -31.46 32.85
C GLU A 162 12.32 -31.80 31.57
N ASN A 163 11.97 -31.17 30.46
CA ASN A 163 12.64 -31.35 29.19
C ASN A 163 12.66 -30.05 28.39
N LEU A 164 13.84 -29.47 28.20
CA LEU A 164 14.07 -28.25 27.42
C LEU A 164 13.60 -28.34 25.97
N ASP A 165 13.76 -29.51 25.35
CA ASP A 165 13.36 -29.71 23.94
C ASP A 165 11.84 -29.69 23.79
N SER A 166 11.09 -30.24 24.74
CA SER A 166 9.62 -30.19 24.75
C SER A 166 9.10 -28.77 24.97
N GLU A 167 9.69 -28.03 25.91
CA GLU A 167 9.34 -26.65 26.18
C GLU A 167 9.62 -25.73 24.97
N LEU A 168 10.75 -25.98 24.32
CA LEU A 168 11.14 -25.25 23.12
C LEU A 168 10.19 -25.53 21.94
N ALA A 169 9.77 -26.81 21.79
CA ALA A 169 8.79 -27.21 20.78
C ALA A 169 7.40 -26.60 21.04
N LEU A 170 6.97 -26.53 22.30
CA LEU A 170 5.73 -25.86 22.70
C LEU A 170 5.78 -24.37 22.40
N LEU A 171 6.86 -23.69 22.77
CA LEU A 171 7.05 -22.28 22.46
C LEU A 171 7.09 -22.02 20.95
N ALA A 172 7.69 -22.93 20.16
CA ALA A 172 7.69 -22.85 18.70
C ALA A 172 6.27 -23.00 18.12
N SER A 173 5.42 -23.87 18.69
CA SER A 173 4.02 -23.99 18.28
C SER A 173 3.23 -22.72 18.56
N VAL A 174 3.48 -22.06 19.69
CA VAL A 174 2.90 -20.73 19.96
C VAL A 174 3.40 -19.70 18.97
N ALA A 175 4.70 -19.67 18.65
CA ALA A 175 5.28 -18.75 17.68
C ALA A 175 4.66 -18.92 16.28
N GLU A 176 4.34 -20.14 15.88
CA GLU A 176 3.66 -20.43 14.61
C GLU A 176 2.23 -19.87 14.59
N LEU A 177 1.47 -20.02 15.68
CA LEU A 177 0.14 -19.40 15.79
C LEU A 177 0.20 -17.87 15.74
N LEU A 178 1.22 -17.26 16.35
CA LEU A 178 1.40 -15.80 16.37
C LEU A 178 1.92 -15.23 15.04
N ALA A 179 2.47 -16.05 14.15
CA ALA A 179 3.23 -15.60 12.99
C ALA A 179 2.48 -14.58 12.11
N LYS A 180 1.19 -14.80 11.84
CA LYS A 180 0.37 -13.88 11.04
C LYS A 180 0.14 -12.55 11.78
N ALA A 181 -0.19 -12.57 13.06
CA ALA A 181 -0.41 -11.37 13.85
C ALA A 181 0.86 -10.54 14.00
N VAL A 182 2.01 -11.21 14.25
CA VAL A 182 3.33 -10.57 14.33
C VAL A 182 3.74 -9.97 12.98
N HIS A 183 3.51 -10.68 11.87
CA HIS A 183 3.77 -10.13 10.53
C HIS A 183 2.94 -8.88 10.25
N SER A 184 1.63 -8.92 10.54
CA SER A 184 0.74 -7.76 10.36
C SER A 184 1.17 -6.59 11.24
N ARG A 185 1.55 -6.87 12.49
CA ARG A 185 2.07 -5.86 13.43
C ARG A 185 3.38 -5.24 12.93
N ALA A 186 4.31 -6.05 12.41
CA ALA A 186 5.56 -5.55 11.84
C ALA A 186 5.29 -4.61 10.65
N VAL A 187 4.36 -4.95 9.76
CA VAL A 187 3.94 -4.09 8.65
C VAL A 187 3.30 -2.78 9.15
N GLU A 188 2.46 -2.83 10.18
CA GLU A 188 1.89 -1.62 10.79
C GLU A 188 2.97 -0.70 11.38
N GLU A 189 3.95 -1.26 12.08
CA GLU A 189 5.03 -0.48 12.70
C GLU A 189 5.98 0.09 11.65
N ASP A 190 6.32 -0.66 10.59
CA ASP A 190 7.06 -0.15 9.45
C ASP A 190 6.32 1.03 8.81
N ASN A 191 5.01 0.89 8.56
CA ASN A 191 4.17 1.98 8.07
C ASN A 191 4.16 3.17 9.04
N ARG A 192 4.10 2.94 10.34
CA ARG A 192 4.14 4.00 11.36
C ARG A 192 5.50 4.70 11.39
N ARG A 193 6.61 3.95 11.33
CA ARG A 193 7.97 4.51 11.23
C ARG A 193 8.14 5.33 9.97
N LEU A 194 7.71 4.80 8.82
CA LEU A 194 7.72 5.54 7.56
C LEU A 194 6.90 6.83 7.66
N ARG A 195 5.72 6.78 8.27
CA ARG A 195 4.88 7.97 8.54
C ARG A 195 5.56 8.97 9.50
N GLN A 196 6.33 8.51 10.49
CA GLN A 196 7.07 9.37 11.43
C GLN A 196 8.32 9.99 10.79
N ILE A 197 9.04 9.25 9.94
CA ILE A 197 10.15 9.78 9.14
C ILE A 197 9.65 10.86 8.21
N VAL A 198 8.50 10.63 7.56
CA VAL A 198 7.76 11.61 6.76
C VAL A 198 7.30 12.80 7.60
N GLY A 199 6.81 12.57 8.82
CA GLY A 199 6.41 13.62 9.76
C GLY A 199 7.57 14.46 10.31
N ARG A 200 8.76 13.86 10.45
CA ARG A 200 9.98 14.58 10.88
C ARG A 200 10.73 15.28 9.74
N SER A 201 10.56 14.83 8.51
CA SER A 201 10.98 15.55 7.29
C SER A 201 10.01 16.68 6.92
N ARG A 202 8.98 16.94 7.71
CA ARG A 202 8.19 18.17 7.63
C ARG A 202 9.00 19.34 8.17
N THR A 203 10.00 19.76 7.43
CA THR A 203 10.18 21.21 7.26
C THR A 203 8.84 21.75 6.72
N PRO A 204 8.37 22.93 7.15
CA PRO A 204 7.06 23.48 6.79
C PRO A 204 6.84 23.73 5.29
N SER A 205 7.58 23.10 4.41
CA SER A 205 7.67 23.42 2.98
C SER A 205 7.44 22.26 2.01
N SER A 206 6.88 21.11 2.43
CA SER A 206 6.51 20.11 1.42
C SER A 206 5.08 19.60 1.61
N ASP A 207 4.14 20.33 0.99
CA ASP A 207 2.77 19.87 0.74
C ASP A 207 2.72 18.69 -0.27
N ILE A 208 3.90 18.17 -0.69
CA ILE A 208 4.01 17.13 -1.70
C ILE A 208 4.16 15.78 -1.00
N ILE A 209 3.19 14.90 -1.27
CA ILE A 209 3.13 13.55 -0.72
C ILE A 209 3.49 12.55 -1.82
N GLY A 210 4.41 11.63 -1.53
CA GLY A 210 4.81 10.54 -2.42
C GLY A 210 6.07 9.84 -1.93
N HIS A 211 6.07 8.51 -2.03
CA HIS A 211 7.19 7.64 -1.63
C HIS A 211 7.61 6.68 -2.74
N SER A 212 6.86 6.62 -3.84
CA SER A 212 7.24 5.80 -4.98
C SER A 212 8.62 6.18 -5.51
N SER A 213 9.40 5.21 -5.99
CA SER A 213 10.75 5.45 -6.53
C SER A 213 10.75 6.52 -7.62
N VAL A 214 9.72 6.51 -8.49
CA VAL A 214 9.57 7.52 -9.54
C VAL A 214 9.36 8.94 -8.99
N MET A 215 8.71 9.11 -7.83
CA MET A 215 8.58 10.41 -7.17
C MET A 215 9.85 10.80 -6.43
N GLN A 216 10.62 9.85 -5.88
CA GLN A 216 11.92 10.13 -5.27
C GLN A 216 12.92 10.67 -6.30
N ASP A 217 12.92 10.13 -7.53
CA ASP A 217 13.72 10.67 -8.63
C ASP A 217 13.35 12.14 -8.94
N VAL A 218 12.04 12.45 -8.98
CA VAL A 218 11.56 13.83 -9.14
C VAL A 218 12.04 14.74 -8.01
N PHE A 219 11.97 14.27 -6.75
CA PHE A 219 12.47 15.06 -5.60
C PHE A 219 13.97 15.27 -5.65
N GLY A 220 14.74 14.29 -6.15
CA GLY A 220 16.16 14.43 -6.42
C GLY A 220 16.46 15.56 -7.42
N LEU A 221 15.73 15.60 -8.55
CA LEU A 221 15.86 16.66 -9.56
C LEU A 221 15.45 18.04 -9.00
N VAL A 222 14.37 18.10 -8.21
CA VAL A 222 13.93 19.32 -7.53
C VAL A 222 15.02 19.84 -6.61
N ALA A 223 15.64 18.98 -5.80
CA ALA A 223 16.72 19.37 -4.90
C ALA A 223 17.94 19.89 -5.67
N GLN A 224 18.32 19.21 -6.76
CA GLN A 224 19.46 19.59 -7.60
C GLN A 224 19.27 20.96 -8.26
N VAL A 225 18.05 21.27 -8.76
CA VAL A 225 17.81 22.51 -9.50
C VAL A 225 17.46 23.70 -8.58
N ALA A 226 17.06 23.44 -7.33
CA ALA A 226 16.53 24.47 -6.44
C ALA A 226 17.53 25.62 -6.21
N ASP A 227 18.80 25.32 -5.95
CA ASP A 227 19.84 26.31 -5.67
C ASP A 227 20.30 27.11 -6.89
N SER A 228 19.84 26.76 -8.10
CA SER A 228 20.21 27.44 -9.33
C SER A 228 19.16 28.48 -9.76
N ASN A 229 19.58 29.40 -10.64
CA ASN A 229 18.66 30.31 -11.36
C ASN A 229 18.20 29.75 -12.71
N THR A 230 18.47 28.47 -12.97
CA THR A 230 18.15 27.82 -14.23
C THR A 230 16.63 27.77 -14.47
N THR A 231 16.22 27.98 -15.73
CA THR A 231 14.82 27.80 -16.14
C THR A 231 14.45 26.33 -16.04
N VAL A 232 13.30 26.05 -15.45
CA VAL A 232 12.77 24.70 -15.26
C VAL A 232 11.51 24.53 -16.09
N LEU A 233 11.40 23.43 -16.82
CA LEU A 233 10.18 23.05 -17.53
C LEU A 233 9.61 21.77 -16.94
N ILE A 234 8.42 21.87 -16.36
CA ILE A 234 7.74 20.75 -15.71
C ILE A 234 6.72 20.16 -16.69
N HIS A 235 6.95 18.91 -17.08
CA HIS A 235 6.02 18.13 -17.91
C HIS A 235 5.17 17.23 -17.02
N GLY A 236 3.88 17.10 -17.35
CA GLY A 236 3.00 16.14 -16.67
C GLY A 236 1.53 16.37 -16.98
N GLU A 237 0.75 15.32 -16.86
CA GLU A 237 -0.70 15.38 -17.08
C GLU A 237 -1.38 16.39 -16.14
N THR A 238 -2.59 16.81 -16.52
CA THR A 238 -3.39 17.67 -15.66
C THR A 238 -3.69 16.99 -14.33
N GLY A 239 -3.56 17.73 -13.23
CA GLY A 239 -3.83 17.21 -11.88
C GLY A 239 -2.70 16.39 -11.25
N THR A 240 -1.49 16.31 -11.84
CA THR A 240 -0.34 15.58 -11.28
C THR A 240 0.38 16.31 -10.15
N GLY A 241 0.13 17.63 -9.94
CA GLY A 241 0.75 18.44 -8.90
C GLY A 241 1.91 19.33 -9.39
N LYS A 242 1.94 19.73 -10.68
CA LYS A 242 2.99 20.61 -11.26
C LYS A 242 3.20 21.88 -10.45
N GLU A 243 2.11 22.50 -9.98
CA GLU A 243 2.17 23.72 -9.16
C GLU A 243 2.89 23.50 -7.82
N LEU A 244 2.64 22.35 -7.16
CA LEU A 244 3.31 22.02 -5.90
C LEU A 244 4.83 21.83 -6.10
N ILE A 245 5.24 21.22 -7.21
CA ILE A 245 6.66 21.11 -7.58
C ILE A 245 7.28 22.48 -7.80
N ALA A 246 6.62 23.38 -8.54
CA ALA A 246 7.10 24.74 -8.75
C ALA A 246 7.26 25.50 -7.42
N ARG A 247 6.27 25.37 -6.53
CA ARG A 247 6.32 25.94 -5.18
C ARG A 247 7.49 25.38 -4.37
N ALA A 248 7.72 24.07 -4.42
CA ALA A 248 8.84 23.43 -3.72
C ALA A 248 10.22 23.88 -4.24
N ILE A 249 10.38 24.07 -5.56
CA ILE A 249 11.58 24.63 -6.16
C ILE A 249 11.83 26.05 -5.66
N HIS A 250 10.81 26.89 -5.63
CA HIS A 250 10.92 28.27 -5.12
C HIS A 250 11.29 28.29 -3.63
N GLN A 251 10.60 27.50 -2.81
CA GLN A 251 10.84 27.44 -1.36
C GLN A 251 12.26 26.97 -0.96
N LYS A 252 12.87 26.13 -1.80
CA LYS A 252 14.25 25.66 -1.60
C LYS A 252 15.31 26.50 -2.34
N SER A 253 14.89 27.58 -2.99
CA SER A 253 15.79 28.43 -3.78
C SER A 253 16.38 29.60 -2.98
N PRO A 254 17.49 30.21 -3.45
CA PRO A 254 18.01 31.44 -2.91
C PRO A 254 17.01 32.62 -2.96
N ARG A 255 15.94 32.49 -3.77
CA ARG A 255 14.86 33.48 -3.95
C ARG A 255 13.65 33.24 -3.06
N LEU A 256 13.75 32.38 -2.04
CA LEU A 256 12.66 32.07 -1.08
C LEU A 256 12.00 33.32 -0.47
N LYS A 257 12.78 34.38 -0.22
CA LYS A 257 12.28 35.65 0.35
C LYS A 257 11.60 36.56 -0.68
N GLY A 258 11.79 36.29 -1.97
CA GLY A 258 11.17 37.02 -3.06
C GLY A 258 9.75 36.54 -3.36
N PRO A 259 9.00 37.26 -4.20
CA PRO A 259 7.65 36.86 -4.57
C PRO A 259 7.66 35.58 -5.43
N LEU A 260 6.67 34.70 -5.22
CA LEU A 260 6.29 33.63 -6.16
C LEU A 260 5.00 34.06 -6.86
N VAL A 261 5.12 34.52 -8.10
CA VAL A 261 3.96 34.93 -8.91
C VAL A 261 3.54 33.75 -9.80
N GLN A 262 2.30 33.34 -9.66
CA GLN A 262 1.74 32.20 -10.40
C GLN A 262 0.76 32.72 -11.47
N VAL A 263 0.90 32.19 -12.68
CA VAL A 263 0.04 32.53 -13.83
C VAL A 263 -0.36 31.28 -14.55
N ASN A 264 -1.67 31.01 -14.60
CA ASN A 264 -2.21 29.95 -15.43
C ASN A 264 -2.56 30.55 -16.82
N CYS A 265 -1.76 30.19 -17.84
CA CYS A 265 -1.91 30.75 -19.18
C CYS A 265 -3.21 30.29 -19.86
N ALA A 266 -3.70 29.09 -19.54
CA ALA A 266 -4.96 28.57 -20.11
C ALA A 266 -6.22 29.26 -19.54
N ALA A 267 -6.12 29.86 -18.35
CA ALA A 267 -7.25 30.51 -17.71
C ALA A 267 -7.47 31.96 -18.20
N ILE A 268 -6.52 32.53 -18.94
CA ILE A 268 -6.55 33.90 -19.41
C ILE A 268 -6.86 33.94 -20.93
N PRO A 269 -7.85 34.70 -21.39
CA PRO A 269 -8.10 34.83 -22.83
C PRO A 269 -6.86 35.32 -23.59
N ASP A 270 -6.66 34.83 -24.80
CA ASP A 270 -5.50 35.15 -25.66
C ASP A 270 -5.30 36.65 -25.87
N THR A 271 -6.39 37.42 -25.93
CA THR A 271 -6.38 38.88 -26.08
C THR A 271 -5.87 39.62 -24.86
N LEU A 272 -5.90 38.98 -23.68
CA LEU A 272 -5.53 39.61 -22.40
C LEU A 272 -4.20 39.06 -21.85
N ILE A 273 -3.73 37.88 -22.33
CA ILE A 273 -2.54 37.20 -21.78
C ILE A 273 -1.30 38.10 -21.85
N GLU A 274 -1.09 38.84 -22.97
CA GLU A 274 0.03 39.76 -23.07
C GLU A 274 -0.06 40.91 -22.08
N SER A 275 -1.25 41.47 -21.91
CA SER A 275 -1.52 42.58 -20.96
C SER A 275 -1.31 42.13 -19.51
N GLU A 276 -1.75 40.91 -19.15
CA GLU A 276 -1.52 40.36 -17.82
C GLU A 276 -0.03 40.08 -17.56
N LEU A 277 0.67 39.44 -18.50
CA LEU A 277 2.08 39.09 -18.32
C LEU A 277 3.02 40.30 -18.30
N PHE A 278 2.83 41.25 -19.26
CA PHE A 278 3.79 42.33 -19.54
C PHE A 278 3.29 43.71 -19.11
N GLY A 279 2.01 43.82 -18.72
CA GLY A 279 1.40 45.12 -18.40
C GLY A 279 1.04 45.97 -19.62
N HIS A 280 0.38 47.06 -19.41
CA HIS A 280 -0.02 47.99 -20.46
C HIS A 280 -0.06 49.46 -19.96
N GLU A 281 0.16 50.36 -20.90
CA GLU A 281 -0.06 51.78 -20.70
C GLU A 281 -1.53 52.14 -20.97
N ARG A 282 -1.98 53.30 -20.46
CA ARG A 282 -3.30 53.82 -20.75
C ARG A 282 -3.48 54.01 -22.26
N GLY A 283 -4.58 53.49 -22.82
CA GLY A 283 -4.90 53.59 -24.25
C GLY A 283 -4.23 52.53 -25.12
N ALA A 284 -3.56 51.56 -24.57
CA ALA A 284 -2.87 50.48 -25.34
C ALA A 284 -3.84 49.60 -26.16
N PHE A 285 -5.09 49.49 -25.71
CA PHE A 285 -6.18 48.79 -26.42
C PHE A 285 -7.53 49.33 -25.98
N THR A 286 -8.61 48.98 -26.68
CA THR A 286 -9.98 49.36 -26.34
C THR A 286 -10.36 48.81 -24.96
N GLY A 287 -10.47 49.69 -23.93
CA GLY A 287 -10.70 49.30 -22.54
C GLY A 287 -9.52 49.53 -21.60
N ALA A 288 -8.33 49.91 -22.07
CA ALA A 288 -7.18 50.27 -21.24
C ALA A 288 -7.32 51.68 -20.65
N LEU A 289 -8.21 51.83 -19.64
CA LEU A 289 -8.50 53.11 -19.01
C LEU A 289 -7.38 53.61 -18.10
N HIS A 290 -6.59 52.70 -17.52
CA HIS A 290 -5.50 52.99 -16.58
C HIS A 290 -4.26 52.15 -16.98
N GLN A 291 -3.06 52.61 -16.59
CA GLN A 291 -1.85 51.85 -16.66
C GLN A 291 -1.91 50.68 -15.65
N ARG A 292 -1.41 49.48 -16.05
CA ARG A 292 -1.34 48.33 -15.15
C ARG A 292 0.03 47.62 -15.29
N ARG A 293 0.63 47.33 -14.14
CA ARG A 293 1.86 46.52 -14.10
C ARG A 293 1.59 45.05 -14.49
N GLY A 294 2.54 44.46 -15.17
CA GLY A 294 2.46 43.03 -15.55
C GLY A 294 3.03 42.10 -14.50
N ARG A 295 2.70 40.80 -14.62
CA ARG A 295 3.15 39.72 -13.70
C ARG A 295 4.66 39.58 -13.67
N PHE A 296 5.39 39.86 -14.76
CA PHE A 296 6.84 39.85 -14.76
C PHE A 296 7.44 40.98 -13.91
N GLU A 297 6.81 42.13 -13.87
CA GLU A 297 7.23 43.25 -13.00
C GLU A 297 6.94 42.94 -11.52
N GLU A 298 5.80 42.29 -11.23
CA GLU A 298 5.45 41.82 -9.88
C GLU A 298 6.40 40.75 -9.37
N ALA A 299 6.90 39.87 -10.25
CA ALA A 299 7.82 38.80 -9.93
C ALA A 299 9.30 39.24 -9.75
N HIS A 300 9.60 40.55 -9.91
CA HIS A 300 10.96 41.07 -9.83
C HIS A 300 11.64 40.71 -8.49
N GLY A 301 12.87 40.19 -8.55
CA GLY A 301 13.61 39.68 -7.39
C GLY A 301 13.16 38.31 -6.90
N GLY A 302 12.15 37.71 -7.50
CA GLY A 302 11.57 36.43 -7.11
C GLY A 302 11.51 35.39 -8.24
N THR A 303 10.39 34.68 -8.30
CA THR A 303 10.14 33.60 -9.25
C THR A 303 8.78 33.78 -9.90
N ILE A 304 8.67 33.56 -11.20
CA ILE A 304 7.39 33.42 -11.90
C ILE A 304 7.16 31.96 -12.28
N PHE A 305 5.97 31.47 -12.00
CA PHE A 305 5.50 30.15 -12.43
C PHE A 305 4.45 30.33 -13.53
N LEU A 306 4.74 29.83 -14.73
CA LEU A 306 3.87 29.86 -15.89
C LEU A 306 3.27 28.46 -16.08
N ASP A 307 2.03 28.27 -15.65
CA ASP A 307 1.31 27.00 -15.86
C ASP A 307 0.67 26.98 -17.26
N GLU A 308 0.68 25.81 -17.89
CA GLU A 308 0.18 25.55 -19.25
C GLU A 308 0.78 26.52 -20.29
N VAL A 309 2.13 26.63 -20.29
CA VAL A 309 2.87 27.53 -21.18
C VAL A 309 2.64 27.25 -22.68
N GLY A 310 2.23 26.04 -23.02
CA GLY A 310 1.86 25.64 -24.39
C GLY A 310 0.61 26.37 -24.94
N GLU A 311 -0.16 27.04 -24.09
CA GLU A 311 -1.36 27.81 -24.48
C GLU A 311 -1.06 29.29 -24.81
N LEU A 312 0.21 29.71 -24.74
CA LEU A 312 0.59 31.08 -25.04
C LEU A 312 0.36 31.43 -26.52
N SER A 313 -0.23 32.60 -26.77
CA SER A 313 -0.33 33.16 -28.12
C SER A 313 1.05 33.42 -28.75
N ALA A 314 1.14 33.41 -30.08
CA ALA A 314 2.40 33.65 -30.79
C ALA A 314 3.08 34.98 -30.39
N ALA A 315 2.30 36.02 -30.14
CA ALA A 315 2.81 37.33 -29.70
C ALA A 315 3.37 37.27 -28.26
N ALA A 316 2.68 36.57 -27.35
CA ALA A 316 3.16 36.36 -25.99
C ALA A 316 4.46 35.51 -25.97
N GLN A 317 4.58 34.50 -26.86
CA GLN A 317 5.78 33.70 -27.01
C GLN A 317 7.01 34.53 -27.40
N VAL A 318 6.85 35.49 -28.32
CA VAL A 318 7.94 36.41 -28.73
C VAL A 318 8.41 37.27 -27.59
N LYS A 319 7.48 37.84 -26.80
CA LYS A 319 7.83 38.67 -25.65
C LYS A 319 8.47 37.85 -24.52
N LEU A 320 7.96 36.64 -24.26
CA LEU A 320 8.56 35.72 -23.28
C LEU A 320 10.00 35.36 -23.65
N LEU A 321 10.27 35.10 -24.94
CA LEU A 321 11.62 34.85 -25.43
C LEU A 321 12.59 36.01 -25.11
N ARG A 322 12.15 37.26 -25.30
CA ARG A 322 12.95 38.45 -24.95
C ARG A 322 13.25 38.51 -23.45
N VAL A 323 12.26 38.21 -22.59
CA VAL A 323 12.48 38.17 -21.15
C VAL A 323 13.50 37.08 -20.78
N LEU A 324 13.44 35.92 -21.40
CA LEU A 324 14.39 34.81 -21.15
C LEU A 324 15.82 35.18 -21.58
N GLN A 325 15.98 35.89 -22.71
CA GLN A 325 17.27 36.21 -23.30
C GLN A 325 17.88 37.48 -22.73
N GLU A 326 17.10 38.56 -22.67
CA GLU A 326 17.57 39.91 -22.41
C GLU A 326 17.22 40.41 -21.00
N LYS A 327 16.40 39.65 -20.26
CA LYS A 327 15.89 40.04 -18.92
C LYS A 327 15.15 41.39 -18.94
N GLN A 328 14.47 41.68 -20.07
CA GLN A 328 13.73 42.93 -20.26
C GLN A 328 12.54 42.71 -21.19
N PHE A 329 11.56 43.62 -21.11
CA PHE A 329 10.41 43.66 -21.99
C PHE A 329 9.84 45.07 -22.12
N GLN A 330 8.90 45.23 -23.04
CA GLN A 330 8.14 46.49 -23.19
C GLN A 330 6.65 46.22 -22.90
N PRO A 331 6.01 47.00 -21.99
CA PRO A 331 4.58 46.95 -21.79
C PRO A 331 3.81 47.26 -23.08
N LEU A 332 2.56 46.80 -23.18
CA LEU A 332 1.73 47.07 -24.34
C LEU A 332 1.47 48.59 -24.47
N GLY A 333 1.60 49.11 -25.69
CA GLY A 333 1.43 50.54 -25.97
C GLY A 333 2.56 51.43 -25.45
N SER A 334 3.69 50.86 -24.99
CA SER A 334 4.83 51.62 -24.46
C SER A 334 6.12 51.33 -25.22
N THR A 335 6.95 52.38 -25.36
CA THR A 335 8.35 52.22 -25.83
C THR A 335 9.34 52.05 -24.69
N ARG A 336 8.84 52.15 -23.42
CA ARG A 336 9.69 52.00 -22.22
C ARG A 336 10.15 50.57 -22.05
N VAL A 337 11.45 50.40 -21.87
CA VAL A 337 12.05 49.08 -21.54
C VAL A 337 12.04 48.90 -20.03
N VAL A 338 11.44 47.80 -19.58
CA VAL A 338 11.42 47.36 -18.18
C VAL A 338 12.41 46.20 -17.99
N LYS A 339 13.42 46.40 -17.18
CA LYS A 339 14.39 45.34 -16.82
C LYS A 339 13.88 44.57 -15.59
N VAL A 340 13.93 43.23 -15.66
CA VAL A 340 13.47 42.35 -14.59
C VAL A 340 14.51 41.26 -14.28
N ASP A 341 14.70 40.98 -13.01
CA ASP A 341 15.47 39.83 -12.55
C ASP A 341 14.49 38.81 -11.95
N VAL A 342 14.10 37.81 -12.76
CA VAL A 342 13.09 36.82 -12.41
C VAL A 342 13.57 35.45 -12.78
N ARG A 343 13.45 34.48 -11.86
CA ARG A 343 13.58 33.07 -12.16
C ARG A 343 12.30 32.56 -12.80
N ILE A 344 12.40 31.78 -13.89
CA ILE A 344 11.25 31.28 -14.63
C ILE A 344 11.14 29.77 -14.40
N ILE A 345 9.95 29.34 -13.95
CA ILE A 345 9.51 27.95 -13.91
C ILE A 345 8.29 27.85 -14.81
N ALA A 346 8.31 26.99 -15.81
CA ALA A 346 7.19 26.76 -16.72
C ALA A 346 6.63 25.36 -16.54
N ALA A 347 5.34 25.17 -16.80
CA ALA A 347 4.71 23.86 -16.77
C ALA A 347 3.78 23.67 -17.98
N THR A 348 3.62 22.43 -18.43
CA THR A 348 2.72 22.06 -19.51
C THR A 348 2.28 20.61 -19.42
N ASN A 349 1.05 20.33 -19.85
CA ASN A 349 0.53 18.98 -20.09
C ASN A 349 0.67 18.56 -21.56
N ARG A 350 1.06 19.48 -22.46
CA ARG A 350 1.21 19.23 -23.89
C ARG A 350 2.59 18.65 -24.20
N VAL A 351 2.65 17.89 -25.29
CA VAL A 351 3.90 17.45 -25.93
C VAL A 351 4.36 18.57 -26.85
N LEU A 352 5.16 19.51 -26.32
CA LEU A 352 5.58 20.70 -27.07
C LEU A 352 6.30 20.39 -28.38
N GLU A 353 6.98 19.25 -28.47
CA GLU A 353 7.63 18.77 -29.69
C GLU A 353 6.64 18.59 -30.85
N GLN A 354 5.41 18.19 -30.60
CA GLN A 354 4.34 18.13 -31.60
C GLN A 354 3.87 19.53 -31.99
N ASP A 355 3.81 20.45 -31.06
CA ASP A 355 3.44 21.84 -31.31
C ASP A 355 4.53 22.60 -32.09
N LEU A 356 5.82 22.20 -31.98
CA LEU A 356 6.92 22.66 -32.84
C LEU A 356 6.68 22.27 -34.30
N ALA A 357 6.33 21.00 -34.55
CA ALA A 357 6.11 20.48 -35.90
C ALA A 357 4.93 21.16 -36.61
N THR A 358 3.93 21.63 -35.86
CA THR A 358 2.75 22.34 -36.38
C THR A 358 2.91 23.86 -36.40
N GLY A 359 4.03 24.40 -35.91
CA GLY A 359 4.27 25.85 -35.82
C GLY A 359 3.45 26.58 -34.75
N ARG A 360 2.72 25.85 -33.90
CA ARG A 360 1.97 26.44 -32.76
C ARG A 360 2.87 26.94 -31.65
N PHE A 361 4.01 26.30 -31.47
CA PHE A 361 5.02 26.73 -30.50
C PHE A 361 6.33 27.03 -31.20
N ARG A 362 7.04 28.08 -30.81
CA ARG A 362 8.30 28.50 -31.43
C ARG A 362 9.47 27.64 -30.94
N ALA A 363 10.31 27.21 -31.86
CA ALA A 363 11.48 26.40 -31.55
C ALA A 363 12.51 27.14 -30.67
N ASP A 364 12.75 28.45 -30.97
CA ASP A 364 13.67 29.27 -30.19
C ASP A 364 13.24 29.44 -28.70
N LEU A 365 11.95 29.57 -28.46
CA LEU A 365 11.38 29.62 -27.10
C LEU A 365 11.50 28.27 -26.41
N PHE A 366 11.16 27.17 -27.11
CA PHE A 366 11.26 25.83 -26.56
C PHE A 366 12.66 25.52 -26.00
N TYR A 367 13.71 25.75 -26.80
CA TYR A 367 15.10 25.48 -26.35
C TYR A 367 15.54 26.38 -25.19
N ARG A 368 14.93 27.53 -24.99
CA ARG A 368 15.20 28.42 -23.86
C ARG A 368 14.41 28.06 -22.61
N LEU A 369 13.24 27.43 -22.74
CA LEU A 369 12.46 26.90 -21.62
C LEU A 369 12.94 25.52 -21.19
N ASN A 370 13.26 24.64 -22.13
CA ASN A 370 13.64 23.25 -21.89
C ASN A 370 15.13 23.08 -21.53
N VAL A 371 15.60 23.90 -20.56
CA VAL A 371 16.99 23.82 -20.05
C VAL A 371 17.10 22.73 -18.98
N PHE A 372 16.14 22.67 -18.07
CA PHE A 372 16.08 21.63 -17.06
C PHE A 372 14.65 21.04 -17.02
N PRO A 373 14.41 19.93 -17.76
CA PRO A 373 13.10 19.29 -17.77
C PRO A 373 12.91 18.42 -16.53
N ILE A 374 11.67 18.48 -15.98
CA ILE A 374 11.20 17.59 -14.92
C ILE A 374 9.91 16.93 -15.40
N TYR A 375 9.87 15.60 -15.45
CA TYR A 375 8.71 14.83 -15.85
C TYR A 375 7.99 14.30 -14.61
N LEU A 376 6.76 14.79 -14.38
CA LEU A 376 5.90 14.26 -13.30
C LEU A 376 5.16 13.03 -13.80
N PRO A 377 5.34 11.88 -13.12
CA PRO A 377 4.61 10.67 -13.47
C PRO A 377 3.11 10.85 -13.19
N PRO A 378 2.21 10.28 -14.00
CA PRO A 378 0.80 10.22 -13.70
C PRO A 378 0.54 9.33 -12.48
N LEU A 379 -0.60 9.52 -11.83
CA LEU A 379 -0.90 8.84 -10.55
C LEU A 379 -0.90 7.31 -10.67
N ARG A 380 -1.35 6.77 -11.80
CA ARG A 380 -1.34 5.32 -12.10
C ARG A 380 0.06 4.69 -12.05
N ASP A 381 1.12 5.46 -12.31
CA ASP A 381 2.51 4.99 -12.30
C ASP A 381 3.18 5.16 -10.93
N ARG A 382 2.45 5.71 -9.93
CA ARG A 382 2.95 5.94 -8.57
C ARG A 382 2.58 4.84 -7.57
N GLY A 383 1.85 3.81 -7.99
CA GLY A 383 1.54 2.62 -7.20
C GLY A 383 1.02 2.91 -5.78
N SER A 384 1.84 2.64 -4.76
CA SER A 384 1.48 2.80 -3.35
C SER A 384 1.16 4.24 -2.93
N ASP A 385 1.59 5.27 -3.70
CA ASP A 385 1.28 6.67 -3.38
C ASP A 385 -0.23 6.95 -3.49
N ILE A 386 -0.98 6.15 -4.26
CA ILE A 386 -2.44 6.30 -4.37
C ILE A 386 -3.11 6.18 -2.99
N LEU A 387 -2.78 5.14 -2.23
CA LEU A 387 -3.35 4.93 -0.89
C LEU A 387 -2.85 5.97 0.11
N LEU A 388 -1.57 6.33 0.03
CA LEU A 388 -0.99 7.36 0.89
C LEU A 388 -1.66 8.73 0.70
N LEU A 389 -1.94 9.11 -0.54
CA LEU A 389 -2.67 10.33 -0.89
C LEU A 389 -4.13 10.23 -0.44
N ALA A 390 -4.78 9.09 -0.65
CA ALA A 390 -6.15 8.87 -0.21
C ALA A 390 -6.29 9.00 1.31
N ASP A 391 -5.42 8.37 2.09
CA ASP A 391 -5.39 8.49 3.56
C ASP A 391 -5.15 9.96 3.99
N HIS A 392 -4.24 10.67 3.32
CA HIS A 392 -4.01 12.08 3.59
C HIS A 392 -5.27 12.92 3.37
N PHE A 393 -5.95 12.72 2.25
CA PHE A 393 -7.18 13.45 1.95
C PHE A 393 -8.33 13.08 2.89
N VAL A 394 -8.44 11.82 3.31
CA VAL A 394 -9.41 11.42 4.35
C VAL A 394 -9.16 12.18 5.64
N LEU A 395 -7.92 12.25 6.12
CA LEU A 395 -7.55 12.97 7.33
C LEU A 395 -7.80 14.49 7.20
N LYS A 396 -7.49 15.08 6.04
CA LYS A 396 -7.71 16.49 5.73
C LYS A 396 -9.19 16.82 5.81
N TYR A 397 -10.02 16.13 5.03
CA TYR A 397 -11.45 16.44 4.91
C TYR A 397 -12.26 16.01 6.13
N ALA A 398 -11.88 14.92 6.83
CA ALA A 398 -12.51 14.57 8.10
C ALA A 398 -12.31 15.69 9.14
N ARG A 399 -11.09 16.27 9.20
CA ARG A 399 -10.80 17.40 10.08
C ARG A 399 -11.58 18.65 9.69
N GLU A 400 -11.60 19.00 8.39
CA GLU A 400 -12.32 20.18 7.88
C GLU A 400 -13.83 20.09 8.12
N MET A 401 -14.39 18.88 8.04
CA MET A 401 -15.83 18.63 8.24
C MET A 401 -16.20 18.30 9.70
N GLY A 402 -15.23 18.32 10.64
CA GLY A 402 -15.47 18.01 12.05
C GLY A 402 -15.89 16.56 12.30
N LYS A 403 -15.51 15.63 11.42
CA LYS A 403 -15.81 14.20 11.52
C LYS A 403 -14.72 13.47 12.30
N PRO A 404 -15.04 12.31 12.94
CA PRO A 404 -14.02 11.46 13.59
C PRO A 404 -13.01 10.96 12.55
N THR A 405 -11.88 10.43 13.02
CA THR A 405 -10.89 9.79 12.16
C THR A 405 -11.53 8.63 11.39
N MET A 406 -11.49 8.71 10.07
CA MET A 406 -12.13 7.73 9.19
C MET A 406 -11.08 6.77 8.62
N LYS A 407 -11.51 5.55 8.31
CA LYS A 407 -10.70 4.52 7.66
C LYS A 407 -11.25 4.22 6.27
N ILE A 408 -10.38 3.85 5.36
CA ILE A 408 -10.74 3.34 4.03
C ILE A 408 -10.93 1.82 4.16
N SER A 409 -12.08 1.28 3.70
CA SER A 409 -12.30 -0.17 3.69
C SER A 409 -11.38 -0.87 2.69
N PRO A 410 -11.01 -2.15 2.90
CA PRO A 410 -10.16 -2.91 1.97
C PRO A 410 -10.71 -2.92 0.54
N ALA A 411 -12.02 -3.11 0.38
CA ALA A 411 -12.68 -3.09 -0.93
C ALA A 411 -12.53 -1.74 -1.66
N VAL A 412 -12.55 -0.63 -0.94
CA VAL A 412 -12.29 0.71 -1.51
C VAL A 412 -10.83 0.84 -1.89
N SER A 413 -9.90 0.34 -1.07
CA SER A 413 -8.45 0.37 -1.37
C SER A 413 -8.14 -0.34 -2.69
N ASP A 414 -8.73 -1.53 -2.92
CA ASP A 414 -8.55 -2.30 -4.14
C ASP A 414 -9.07 -1.54 -5.37
N ILE A 415 -10.24 -0.90 -5.25
CA ILE A 415 -10.80 -0.07 -6.33
C ILE A 415 -9.90 1.14 -6.64
N LEU A 416 -9.39 1.83 -5.60
CA LEU A 416 -8.52 2.98 -5.78
C LEU A 416 -7.22 2.61 -6.49
N LEU A 417 -6.65 1.43 -6.18
CA LEU A 417 -5.44 0.92 -6.84
C LEU A 417 -5.67 0.47 -8.27
N ALA A 418 -6.85 -0.07 -8.57
CA ALA A 418 -7.19 -0.59 -9.91
C ALA A 418 -7.60 0.51 -10.90
N TYR A 419 -7.98 1.69 -10.44
CA TYR A 419 -8.45 2.77 -11.32
C TYR A 419 -7.30 3.55 -11.96
N HIS A 420 -7.49 4.00 -13.20
CA HIS A 420 -6.43 4.66 -14.00
C HIS A 420 -6.18 6.13 -13.68
N TRP A 421 -7.07 6.77 -12.96
CA TRP A 421 -6.99 8.18 -12.52
C TRP A 421 -6.67 9.16 -13.66
N PRO A 422 -7.52 9.31 -14.69
CA PRO A 422 -7.27 10.25 -15.79
C PRO A 422 -7.12 11.71 -15.32
N GLY A 423 -7.78 12.11 -14.24
CA GLY A 423 -7.61 13.41 -13.59
C GLY A 423 -6.56 13.43 -12.48
N ASN A 424 -5.77 12.35 -12.35
CA ASN A 424 -4.64 12.22 -11.43
C ASN A 424 -5.01 12.55 -9.96
N VAL A 425 -4.15 13.27 -9.26
CA VAL A 425 -4.31 13.59 -7.83
C VAL A 425 -5.54 14.46 -7.59
N ARG A 426 -5.88 15.37 -8.52
CA ARG A 426 -7.07 16.22 -8.39
C ARG A 426 -8.37 15.41 -8.43
N GLU A 427 -8.44 14.39 -9.28
CA GLU A 427 -9.59 13.48 -9.33
C GLU A 427 -9.69 12.63 -8.06
N LEU A 428 -8.55 12.10 -7.58
CA LEU A 428 -8.50 11.34 -6.33
C LEU A 428 -8.94 12.21 -5.14
N GLU A 429 -8.44 13.44 -5.04
CA GLU A 429 -8.83 14.41 -3.99
C GLU A 429 -10.34 14.63 -3.98
N ASN A 430 -10.94 14.97 -5.13
CA ASN A 430 -12.38 15.18 -5.26
C ASN A 430 -13.19 13.91 -4.92
N CYS A 431 -12.69 12.75 -5.31
CA CYS A 431 -13.29 11.45 -5.01
C CYS A 431 -13.35 11.22 -3.49
N ILE A 432 -12.24 11.43 -2.80
CA ILE A 432 -12.15 11.23 -1.35
C ILE A 432 -12.93 12.28 -0.59
N GLU A 433 -12.87 13.55 -0.98
CA GLU A 433 -13.70 14.63 -0.39
C GLU A 433 -15.17 14.26 -0.40
N ARG A 434 -15.69 13.84 -1.56
CA ARG A 434 -17.06 13.37 -1.70
C ARG A 434 -17.35 12.16 -0.82
N ALA A 435 -16.43 11.17 -0.78
CA ALA A 435 -16.63 9.97 0.02
C ALA A 435 -16.68 10.28 1.51
N VAL A 436 -15.81 11.17 2.01
CA VAL A 436 -15.83 11.66 3.39
C VAL A 436 -17.13 12.39 3.69
N LEU A 437 -17.62 13.25 2.77
CA LEU A 437 -18.87 13.98 2.94
C LEU A 437 -20.07 13.03 3.12
N LEU A 438 -20.16 11.98 2.28
CA LEU A 438 -21.28 11.03 2.25
C LEU A 438 -21.22 9.99 3.36
N ALA A 439 -20.04 9.66 3.87
CA ALA A 439 -19.90 8.67 4.91
C ALA A 439 -20.50 9.15 6.24
N THR A 440 -21.40 8.35 6.81
CA THR A 440 -22.07 8.60 8.09
C THR A 440 -21.41 7.91 9.27
N LYS A 441 -20.58 6.90 8.99
CA LYS A 441 -19.78 6.13 9.95
C LYS A 441 -18.30 6.51 9.80
N ASP A 442 -17.47 5.96 10.64
CA ASP A 442 -16.00 6.14 10.64
C ASP A 442 -15.25 5.34 9.56
N THR A 443 -15.99 4.76 8.60
CA THR A 443 -15.42 3.96 7.50
C THR A 443 -15.99 4.38 6.16
N ILE A 444 -15.10 4.58 5.18
CA ILE A 444 -15.45 4.82 3.78
C ILE A 444 -15.67 3.47 3.09
N GLU A 445 -16.88 3.25 2.62
CA GLU A 445 -17.32 2.06 1.89
C GLU A 445 -17.52 2.37 0.40
N THR A 446 -17.66 1.33 -0.43
CA THR A 446 -17.80 1.45 -1.89
C THR A 446 -18.98 2.29 -2.33
N ILE A 447 -20.07 2.32 -1.54
CA ILE A 447 -21.26 3.13 -1.81
C ILE A 447 -21.00 4.64 -1.74
N HIS A 448 -19.96 5.07 -1.05
CA HIS A 448 -19.58 6.48 -0.92
C HIS A 448 -18.74 6.98 -2.11
N LEU A 449 -18.20 6.05 -2.93
CA LEU A 449 -17.43 6.41 -4.12
C LEU A 449 -18.33 6.92 -5.26
N PRO A 450 -17.77 7.67 -6.22
CA PRO A 450 -18.47 8.02 -7.45
C PRO A 450 -18.96 6.79 -8.24
N PRO A 451 -20.07 6.90 -9.00
CA PRO A 451 -20.62 5.77 -9.78
C PRO A 451 -19.63 5.13 -10.76
N SER A 452 -18.70 5.93 -11.31
CA SER A 452 -17.63 5.45 -12.21
C SER A 452 -16.71 4.42 -11.54
N LEU A 453 -16.40 4.59 -10.26
CA LEU A 453 -15.60 3.65 -9.48
C LEU A 453 -16.44 2.47 -8.95
N GLN A 454 -17.71 2.72 -8.58
CA GLN A 454 -18.61 1.64 -8.14
C GLN A 454 -18.87 0.60 -9.24
N SER A 455 -18.85 1.00 -10.52
CA SER A 455 -19.05 0.08 -11.63
C SER A 455 -17.91 -0.93 -11.78
N LEU A 456 -16.70 -0.59 -11.37
CA LEU A 456 -15.54 -1.50 -11.35
C LEU A 456 -15.72 -2.61 -10.30
N ALA A 457 -16.18 -2.26 -9.10
CA ALA A 457 -16.51 -3.24 -8.05
C ALA A 457 -17.54 -4.26 -8.51
N ARG A 458 -18.60 -3.80 -9.20
CA ARG A 458 -19.65 -4.68 -9.74
C ARG A 458 -19.17 -5.61 -10.87
N THR A 459 -18.12 -5.21 -11.59
CA THR A 459 -17.56 -6.02 -12.68
C THR A 459 -16.72 -7.17 -12.13
N ASP A 460 -16.00 -6.98 -11.02
CA ASP A 460 -15.23 -8.03 -10.37
C ASP A 460 -16.13 -9.02 -9.61
N GLU A 461 -17.16 -8.54 -8.92
CA GLU A 461 -18.18 -9.43 -8.33
C GLU A 461 -18.90 -10.29 -9.40
N ARG A 462 -19.18 -9.73 -10.58
CA ARG A 462 -19.75 -10.49 -11.70
C ARG A 462 -18.76 -11.50 -12.29
N LYS A 463 -17.47 -11.20 -12.33
CA LYS A 463 -16.43 -12.14 -12.79
C LYS A 463 -16.22 -13.29 -11.82
N GLU A 464 -16.26 -13.04 -10.52
CA GLU A 464 -16.17 -14.09 -9.50
C GLU A 464 -17.43 -14.94 -9.44
N GLN A 465 -18.60 -14.34 -9.49
CA GLN A 465 -19.88 -15.08 -9.64
C GLN A 465 -19.95 -15.84 -10.96
N GLY A 466 -19.40 -15.29 -12.05
CA GLY A 466 -19.27 -15.97 -13.34
C GLY A 466 -18.37 -17.21 -13.27
N LYS A 467 -17.24 -17.15 -12.57
CA LYS A 467 -16.35 -18.29 -12.35
C LYS A 467 -16.99 -19.35 -11.46
N LEU A 468 -17.64 -18.97 -10.36
CA LEU A 468 -18.34 -19.89 -9.48
C LEU A 468 -19.49 -20.59 -10.22
N ASN A 469 -20.30 -19.83 -10.97
CA ASN A 469 -21.39 -20.38 -11.77
C ASN A 469 -20.88 -21.32 -12.86
N SER A 470 -19.76 -21.00 -13.54
CA SER A 470 -19.17 -21.89 -14.56
C SER A 470 -18.65 -23.20 -13.97
N VAL A 471 -18.08 -23.18 -12.77
CA VAL A 471 -17.63 -24.39 -12.06
C VAL A 471 -18.82 -25.22 -11.62
N VAL A 472 -19.87 -24.60 -11.07
CA VAL A 472 -21.11 -25.27 -10.66
C VAL A 472 -21.83 -25.88 -11.88
N GLU A 473 -21.94 -25.15 -13.00
CA GLU A 473 -22.53 -25.65 -14.24
C GLU A 473 -21.71 -26.81 -14.86
N ALA A 474 -20.40 -26.75 -14.80
CA ALA A 474 -19.52 -27.85 -15.25
C ALA A 474 -19.68 -29.10 -14.39
N GLN A 475 -19.79 -28.97 -13.07
CA GLN A 475 -20.03 -30.07 -12.14
C GLN A 475 -21.42 -30.66 -12.30
N GLU A 476 -22.44 -29.82 -12.44
CA GLU A 476 -23.82 -30.23 -12.71
C GLU A 476 -23.92 -30.98 -14.04
N ARG A 477 -23.28 -30.48 -15.09
CA ARG A 477 -23.21 -31.13 -16.40
C ARG A 477 -22.58 -32.52 -16.31
N ALA A 478 -21.48 -32.68 -15.55
CA ALA A 478 -20.80 -33.95 -15.35
C ALA A 478 -21.72 -34.99 -14.65
N LEU A 479 -22.45 -34.57 -13.62
CA LEU A 479 -23.39 -35.42 -12.89
C LEU A 479 -24.53 -35.87 -13.76
N ILE A 480 -25.14 -34.98 -14.57
CA ILE A 480 -26.24 -35.30 -15.48
C ILE A 480 -25.77 -36.24 -16.60
N LEU A 481 -24.57 -36.00 -17.17
CA LEU A 481 -23.99 -36.88 -18.19
C LEU A 481 -23.69 -38.28 -17.63
N GLY A 482 -23.15 -38.38 -16.40
CA GLY A 482 -22.94 -39.65 -15.71
C GLY A 482 -24.24 -40.43 -15.52
N ALA A 483 -25.28 -39.79 -15.01
CA ALA A 483 -26.58 -40.40 -14.78
C ALA A 483 -27.27 -40.83 -16.09
N LEU A 484 -27.16 -40.06 -17.17
CA LEU A 484 -27.69 -40.42 -18.50
C LEU A 484 -26.93 -41.59 -19.10
N LYS A 485 -25.61 -41.66 -18.95
CA LYS A 485 -24.78 -42.76 -19.40
C LYS A 485 -25.13 -44.06 -18.67
N GLU A 486 -25.29 -44.02 -17.36
CA GLU A 486 -25.63 -45.17 -16.52
C GLU A 486 -27.07 -45.67 -16.79
N THR A 487 -27.99 -44.79 -17.14
CA THR A 487 -29.41 -45.14 -17.41
C THR A 487 -29.71 -45.32 -18.88
N GLY A 488 -28.68 -45.37 -19.77
CA GLY A 488 -28.88 -45.56 -21.22
C GLY A 488 -29.74 -44.47 -21.85
N GLY A 489 -29.64 -43.23 -21.45
CA GLY A 489 -30.39 -42.09 -21.97
C GLY A 489 -31.79 -41.93 -21.39
N ASN A 490 -32.19 -42.77 -20.45
CA ASN A 490 -33.54 -42.71 -19.86
C ASN A 490 -33.63 -41.59 -18.81
N GLN A 491 -34.19 -40.45 -19.20
CA GLN A 491 -34.28 -39.23 -18.37
C GLN A 491 -35.09 -39.43 -17.08
N THR A 492 -36.09 -40.34 -17.07
CA THR A 492 -36.89 -40.63 -15.87
C THR A 492 -36.07 -41.40 -14.83
N ARG A 493 -35.27 -42.38 -15.28
CA ARG A 493 -34.36 -43.13 -14.40
C ARG A 493 -33.17 -42.26 -13.94
N ALA A 494 -32.64 -41.43 -14.82
CA ALA A 494 -31.58 -40.47 -14.47
C ALA A 494 -32.03 -39.45 -13.40
N ALA A 495 -33.28 -38.97 -13.51
CA ALA A 495 -33.88 -38.12 -12.49
C ALA A 495 -33.97 -38.81 -11.12
N LYS A 496 -34.39 -40.09 -11.12
CA LYS A 496 -34.49 -40.88 -9.89
C LYS A 496 -33.13 -41.17 -9.28
N LEU A 497 -32.09 -41.40 -10.10
CA LEU A 497 -30.71 -41.61 -9.66
C LEU A 497 -30.11 -40.37 -9.00
N LEU A 498 -30.45 -39.19 -9.53
CA LEU A 498 -30.00 -37.89 -9.02
C LEU A 498 -30.90 -37.29 -7.92
N GLY A 499 -31.92 -38.05 -7.43
CA GLY A 499 -32.83 -37.60 -6.37
C GLY A 499 -33.70 -36.40 -6.75
N THR A 500 -34.04 -36.26 -8.07
CA THR A 500 -34.79 -35.11 -8.59
C THR A 500 -35.98 -35.56 -9.49
N THR A 501 -36.72 -34.60 -10.04
CA THR A 501 -37.86 -34.87 -10.89
C THR A 501 -37.51 -34.87 -12.38
N LYS A 502 -38.25 -35.65 -13.21
CA LYS A 502 -38.06 -35.67 -14.65
C LYS A 502 -38.12 -34.27 -15.27
N ARG A 503 -39.02 -33.41 -14.77
CA ARG A 503 -39.20 -32.05 -15.29
C ARG A 503 -37.97 -31.18 -15.06
N ILE A 504 -37.31 -31.31 -13.89
CA ILE A 504 -36.07 -30.59 -13.56
C ILE A 504 -34.92 -31.09 -14.45
N ILE A 505 -34.75 -32.41 -14.62
CA ILE A 505 -33.70 -32.96 -15.48
C ILE A 505 -33.89 -32.52 -16.94
N GLN A 506 -35.12 -32.55 -17.47
CA GLN A 506 -35.41 -32.07 -18.83
C GLN A 506 -35.03 -30.59 -19.01
N TYR A 507 -35.38 -29.73 -18.06
CA TYR A 507 -35.03 -28.32 -18.09
C TYR A 507 -33.49 -28.13 -18.08
N ARG A 508 -32.78 -28.86 -17.22
CA ARG A 508 -31.31 -28.76 -17.10
C ARG A 508 -30.60 -29.31 -18.34
N ILE A 509 -31.06 -30.44 -18.91
CA ILE A 509 -30.54 -30.99 -20.18
C ILE A 509 -30.63 -29.95 -21.29
N HIS A 510 -31.78 -29.25 -21.41
CA HIS A 510 -32.00 -28.22 -22.41
C HIS A 510 -31.10 -27.00 -22.14
N LYS A 511 -31.04 -26.52 -20.89
CA LYS A 511 -30.23 -25.36 -20.49
C LYS A 511 -28.72 -25.58 -20.69
N LEU A 512 -28.20 -26.77 -20.40
CA LEU A 512 -26.79 -27.13 -20.52
C LEU A 512 -26.38 -27.66 -21.91
N GLY A 513 -27.32 -27.69 -22.87
CA GLY A 513 -27.06 -28.14 -24.24
C GLY A 513 -26.64 -29.62 -24.33
N ILE A 514 -27.19 -30.49 -23.48
CA ILE A 514 -26.85 -31.92 -23.44
C ILE A 514 -27.78 -32.68 -24.41
N ASP A 515 -27.20 -33.40 -25.37
CA ASP A 515 -27.98 -34.29 -26.24
C ASP A 515 -28.13 -35.68 -25.59
N ALA A 516 -29.28 -35.91 -24.96
CA ALA A 516 -29.60 -37.18 -24.30
C ALA A 516 -29.73 -38.36 -25.28
N ARG A 517 -29.92 -38.15 -26.60
CA ARG A 517 -30.05 -39.20 -27.61
C ARG A 517 -28.75 -39.97 -27.86
N GLN A 518 -27.61 -39.36 -27.59
CA GLN A 518 -26.29 -39.99 -27.74
C GLN A 518 -26.06 -41.18 -26.79
N PHE A 519 -26.88 -41.29 -25.74
CA PHE A 519 -26.76 -42.35 -24.73
C PHE A 519 -27.76 -43.50 -24.93
N HIS A 520 -28.63 -43.47 -25.97
CA HIS A 520 -29.48 -44.62 -26.31
C HIS A 520 -28.61 -45.68 -26.99
N SER A 521 -28.39 -46.81 -26.32
CA SER A 521 -27.73 -47.96 -26.93
C SER A 521 -28.55 -48.45 -28.10
N LYS A 522 -27.95 -48.55 -29.30
CA LYS A 522 -28.53 -49.29 -30.42
C LYS A 522 -28.80 -50.71 -29.93
N LYS A 523 -30.09 -51.13 -29.90
CA LYS A 523 -30.45 -52.54 -29.80
C LYS A 523 -29.72 -53.26 -30.94
N SER A 524 -28.86 -54.21 -30.61
CA SER A 524 -28.26 -55.14 -31.59
C SER A 524 -29.39 -55.88 -32.30
N ASP A 525 -29.46 -55.77 -33.63
CA ASP A 525 -30.25 -56.66 -34.49
C ASP A 525 -29.73 -58.10 -34.29
N ALA A 526 -30.49 -58.92 -33.57
CA ALA A 526 -30.34 -60.36 -33.61
C ALA A 526 -30.95 -60.86 -34.93
N PRO A 527 -30.26 -61.77 -35.71
CA PRO A 527 -30.78 -62.25 -36.97
C PRO A 527 -32.02 -63.14 -36.72
N ARG A 528 -33.14 -62.87 -37.44
CA ARG A 528 -34.29 -63.73 -37.51
C ARG A 528 -33.91 -65.04 -38.25
N LEU A 529 -33.99 -66.13 -37.55
CA LEU A 529 -33.96 -67.47 -38.13
C LEU A 529 -35.31 -67.65 -38.94
N VAL A 530 -35.12 -67.90 -40.20
CA VAL A 530 -36.20 -68.29 -41.12
C VAL A 530 -36.50 -69.78 -40.87
N PRO A 531 -37.78 -70.22 -40.67
CA PRO A 531 -38.10 -71.61 -40.64
C PRO A 531 -38.15 -72.14 -42.09
N GLY A 532 -37.28 -73.12 -42.41
CA GLY A 532 -37.33 -73.88 -43.66
C GLY A 532 -38.45 -74.87 -43.62
N ASP A 533 -39.18 -74.95 -44.76
CA ASP A 533 -40.12 -75.97 -45.12
C ASP A 533 -39.40 -77.29 -45.34
N THR A 534 -39.94 -78.34 -44.73
CA THR A 534 -40.44 -79.66 -45.18
C THR A 534 -40.53 -80.63 -44.03
#